data_aa400f2cb4e65963e40dc2b9ac651502
#
_entry.id   aa400f2cb4e65963e40dc2b9ac651502
#
_cell.length_a   1.000
_cell.length_b   1.000
_cell.length_c   1.000
_cell.angle_alpha   90.00
_cell.angle_beta   90.00
_cell.angle_gamma   90.00
#
_symmetry.space_group_name_H-M   'P 1'
#
loop_
_entity.id
_entity.type
_entity.pdbx_description
1 polymer ?
#
loop_
_entity_poly.entity_id
_entity_poly.type
_entity_poly.pdbx_seq_one_letter_code
_entity_poly.pdbx_strand_id
1 'polypeptide(L)' 'MDTSYYHNFIRLVQVGNMTATAAQLHLTQPALSKQVKYLEAEFGTPLLEIKRGQRGMTLHLTDAGRVFYDKAIQL' A
#
# COMPACT_ATOMS: atom_id res chain seq x y z
N MET A 1 -7.27 13.43 -7.59
CA MET A 1 -6.37 12.72 -6.66
C MET A 1 -4.93 12.90 -7.11
N ASP A 2 -4.06 13.12 -6.17
CA ASP A 2 -2.63 13.26 -6.42
C ASP A 2 -2.03 11.90 -6.78
N THR A 3 -1.24 11.85 -7.87
CA THR A 3 -0.57 10.62 -8.28
C THR A 3 0.43 10.13 -7.24
N SER A 4 0.82 10.97 -6.27
CA SER A 4 1.74 10.53 -5.21
C SER A 4 1.20 9.37 -4.40
N TYR A 5 -0.12 9.24 -4.25
CA TYR A 5 -0.70 8.10 -3.54
C TYR A 5 -0.45 6.80 -4.29
N TYR A 6 -0.52 6.81 -5.61
CA TYR A 6 -0.19 5.64 -6.42
C TYR A 6 1.29 5.28 -6.27
N HIS A 7 2.16 6.27 -6.34
CA HIS A 7 3.60 6.03 -6.20
C HIS A 7 3.94 5.49 -4.81
N ASN A 8 3.29 6.02 -3.77
CA ASN A 8 3.52 5.56 -2.41
C ASN A 8 3.03 4.14 -2.22
N PHE A 9 1.89 3.78 -2.83
CA PHE A 9 1.38 2.42 -2.79
C PHE A 9 2.35 1.45 -3.47
N ILE A 10 2.86 1.82 -4.64
CA ILE A 10 3.83 1.01 -5.36
C ILE A 10 5.07 0.77 -4.49
N ARG A 11 5.58 1.83 -3.86
CA ARG A 11 6.74 1.70 -2.97
C ARG A 11 6.43 0.77 -1.80
N LEU A 12 5.24 0.89 -1.22
CA LEU A 12 4.83 0.04 -0.11
C LEU A 12 4.85 -1.43 -0.50
N VAL A 13 4.34 -1.76 -1.69
CA VAL A 13 4.35 -3.14 -2.18
C VAL A 13 5.78 -3.63 -2.38
N GLN A 14 6.65 -2.80 -2.93
CA GLN A 14 8.04 -3.16 -3.19
C GLN A 14 8.83 -3.38 -1.91
N VAL A 15 8.62 -2.53 -0.91
CA VAL A 15 9.32 -2.64 0.38
C VAL A 15 8.73 -3.76 1.23
N GLY A 16 7.41 -3.89 1.22
CA GLY A 16 6.72 -4.95 1.95
C GLY A 16 6.57 -4.71 3.44
N ASN A 17 6.80 -3.48 3.91
CA ASN A 17 6.71 -3.14 5.32
C ASN A 17 6.22 -1.70 5.46
N MET A 18 5.11 -1.52 6.19
CA MET A 18 4.47 -0.21 6.30
C MET A 18 5.37 0.82 6.98
N THR A 19 5.99 0.44 8.09
CA THR A 19 6.83 1.36 8.86
C THR A 19 8.06 1.79 8.07
N ALA A 20 8.75 0.82 7.45
CA ALA A 20 9.94 1.11 6.66
C ALA A 20 9.61 1.99 5.46
N THR A 21 8.49 1.71 4.80
CA THR A 21 8.07 2.51 3.65
C THR A 21 7.75 3.94 4.05
N ALA A 22 7.02 4.10 5.15
CA ALA A 22 6.68 5.44 5.64
C ALA A 22 7.96 6.24 5.92
N ALA A 23 8.94 5.61 6.54
CA ALA A 23 10.22 6.27 6.82
C ALA A 23 10.90 6.72 5.53
N GLN A 24 10.92 5.87 4.51
CA GLN A 24 11.53 6.21 3.22
C GLN A 24 10.81 7.38 2.54
N LEU A 25 9.51 7.49 2.74
CA LEU A 25 8.69 8.52 2.12
C LEU A 25 8.58 9.79 2.98
N HIS A 26 9.27 9.82 4.13
CA HIS A 26 9.20 10.92 5.09
C HIS A 26 7.77 11.14 5.58
N LEU A 27 7.03 10.04 5.75
CA LEU A 27 5.68 10.03 6.29
C LEU A 27 5.65 9.27 7.61
N THR A 28 4.64 9.58 8.42
CA THR A 28 4.33 8.70 9.55
C THR A 28 3.61 7.46 9.04
N GLN A 29 3.67 6.37 9.80
CA GLN A 29 2.97 5.15 9.43
C GLN A 29 1.45 5.37 9.33
N PRO A 30 0.80 6.10 10.29
CA PRO A 30 -0.63 6.41 10.14
C PRO A 30 -0.95 7.22 8.89
N ALA A 31 -0.07 8.13 8.47
CA ALA A 31 -0.31 8.91 7.27
C ALA A 31 -0.29 8.03 6.03
N LEU A 32 0.68 7.12 5.94
CA LEU A 32 0.75 6.18 4.81
C LEU A 32 -0.46 5.24 4.81
N SER A 33 -0.84 4.74 5.98
CA SER A 33 -2.01 3.86 6.11
C SER A 33 -3.28 4.57 5.64
N LYS A 34 -3.40 5.86 5.95
CA LYS A 34 -4.55 6.67 5.54
C LYS A 34 -4.61 6.81 4.03
N GLN A 35 -3.45 6.99 3.38
CA GLN A 35 -3.39 7.07 1.92
C GLN A 35 -3.85 5.76 1.28
N VAL A 36 -3.43 4.62 1.83
CA VAL A 36 -3.85 3.31 1.34
C VAL A 36 -5.37 3.17 1.48
N LYS A 37 -5.92 3.56 2.62
CA LYS A 37 -7.37 3.48 2.83
C LYS A 37 -8.14 4.39 1.89
N TYR A 38 -7.57 5.54 1.55
CA TYR A 38 -8.18 6.42 0.57
C TYR A 38 -8.28 5.72 -0.80
N LEU A 39 -7.19 5.06 -1.22
CA LEU A 39 -7.21 4.31 -2.48
C LEU A 39 -8.22 3.16 -2.42
N GLU A 40 -8.28 2.45 -1.30
CA GLU A 40 -9.24 1.35 -1.14
C GLU A 40 -10.68 1.86 -1.22
N ALA A 41 -10.97 3.01 -0.62
CA ALA A 41 -12.29 3.60 -0.69
C ALA A 41 -12.62 4.05 -2.13
N GLU A 42 -11.64 4.56 -2.85
CA GLU A 42 -11.80 4.98 -4.23
C GLU A 42 -12.20 3.80 -5.13
N PHE A 43 -11.58 2.65 -4.92
CA PHE A 43 -11.83 1.45 -5.72
C PHE A 43 -12.88 0.52 -5.14
N GLY A 44 -13.36 0.83 -3.93
CA GLY A 44 -14.47 0.11 -3.31
C GLY A 44 -14.11 -1.30 -2.85
N THR A 45 -12.84 -1.60 -2.66
CA THR A 45 -12.40 -2.93 -2.27
C THR A 45 -11.04 -2.85 -1.57
N PRO A 46 -10.74 -3.76 -0.63
CA PRO A 46 -9.41 -3.83 -0.06
C PRO A 46 -8.35 -4.15 -1.11
N LEU A 47 -7.23 -3.46 -1.01
CA LEU A 47 -6.08 -3.65 -1.91
C LEU A 47 -4.95 -4.40 -1.23
N LEU A 48 -4.89 -4.31 0.11
CA LEU A 48 -3.85 -4.95 0.90
C LEU A 48 -4.46 -5.73 2.03
N GLU A 49 -3.79 -6.82 2.40
CA GLU A 49 -4.07 -7.58 3.61
C GLU A 49 -2.81 -7.61 4.45
N ILE A 50 -2.97 -7.48 5.76
CA ILE A 50 -1.88 -7.65 6.71
C ILE A 50 -2.10 -8.97 7.43
N LYS A 51 -1.16 -9.90 7.28
CA LYS A 51 -1.24 -11.20 7.92
C LYS A 51 -0.23 -11.28 9.05
N ARG A 52 -0.67 -11.75 10.19
CA ARG A 52 0.19 -11.93 11.35
C ARG A 52 0.75 -13.36 11.32
N GLY A 53 2.07 -13.48 11.42
CA GLY A 53 2.75 -14.76 11.44
C GLY A 53 3.73 -14.83 12.60
N GLN A 54 4.51 -15.92 12.64
CA GLN A 54 5.48 -16.13 13.71
C GLN A 54 6.60 -15.08 13.72
N ARG A 55 6.87 -14.48 12.58
CA ARG A 55 7.93 -13.48 12.42
C ARG A 55 7.39 -12.06 12.32
N GLY A 56 6.18 -11.83 12.80
CA GLY A 56 5.56 -10.52 12.74
C GLY A 56 4.52 -10.43 11.64
N MET A 57 4.24 -9.20 11.22
CA MET A 57 3.20 -8.94 10.22
C MET A 57 3.79 -8.86 8.83
N THR A 58 3.10 -9.45 7.86
CA THR A 58 3.48 -9.37 6.44
C THR A 58 2.37 -8.75 5.64
N LEU A 59 2.75 -7.98 4.62
CA LEU A 59 1.81 -7.36 3.69
C LEU A 59 1.62 -8.26 2.48
N HIS A 60 0.36 -8.41 2.09
CA HIS A 60 0.00 -9.16 0.88
C HIS A 60 -0.99 -8.36 0.06
N LEU A 61 -0.86 -8.41 -1.26
CA LEU A 61 -1.86 -7.84 -2.14
C LEU A 61 -3.08 -8.75 -2.19
N THR A 62 -4.27 -8.15 -2.16
CA THR A 62 -5.48 -8.86 -2.54
C THR A 62 -5.47 -9.05 -4.06
N ASP A 63 -6.42 -9.83 -4.59
CA ASP A 63 -6.56 -9.95 -6.04
C ASP A 63 -6.80 -8.59 -6.69
N ALA A 64 -7.66 -7.77 -6.07
CA ALA A 64 -7.90 -6.41 -6.55
C ALA A 64 -6.64 -5.56 -6.44
N GLY A 65 -5.87 -5.72 -5.37
CA GLY A 65 -4.61 -5.01 -5.19
C GLY A 65 -3.61 -5.36 -6.26
N ARG A 66 -3.54 -6.62 -6.67
CA ARG A 66 -2.64 -7.04 -7.74
C ARG A 66 -3.01 -6.36 -9.07
N VAL A 67 -4.29 -6.34 -9.40
CA VAL A 67 -4.75 -5.67 -10.62
C VAL A 67 -4.43 -4.19 -10.56
N PHE A 68 -4.69 -3.56 -9.42
CA PHE A 68 -4.39 -2.14 -9.23
C PHE A 68 -2.89 -1.86 -9.38
N TYR A 69 -2.06 -2.67 -8.73
CA TYR A 69 -0.60 -2.50 -8.77
C TYR A 69 -0.07 -2.63 -10.20
N ASP A 70 -0.52 -3.67 -10.92
CA ASP A 70 -0.05 -3.91 -12.29
C ASP A 70 -0.39 -2.74 -13.21
N LYS A 71 -1.54 -2.10 -12.99
CA LYS A 71 -1.91 -0.92 -13.76
C LYS A 71 -1.16 0.33 -13.31
N ALA A 72 -0.95 0.47 -12.00
CA ALA A 72 -0.30 1.66 -11.45
C ALA A 72 1.15 1.79 -11.91
N ILE A 73 1.88 0.68 -12.01
CA ILE A 73 3.27 0.74 -12.45
C ILE A 73 3.44 1.10 -13.92
N GLN A 74 2.35 1.13 -14.67
CA GLN A 74 2.36 1.49 -16.10
C GLN A 74 2.03 2.95 -16.33
N LEU A 75 1.72 3.71 -15.30
CA LEU A 75 1.38 5.12 -15.43
C LEU A 75 2.60 5.98 -15.73
#